data_ad820a17279b6f61637bb0f178047779
#
_entry.id   ad820a17279b6f61637bb0f178047779
#
_cell.length_a   1.000
_cell.length_b   1.000
_cell.length_c   1.000
_cell.angle_alpha   90.00
_cell.angle_beta   90.00
_cell.angle_gamma   90.00
#
_symmetry.space_group_name_H-M   'P 1'
#
loop_
_entity.id
_entity.type
_entity.pdbx_description
1 polymer ?
#
loop_
_entity_poly.entity_id
_entity_poly.type
_entity_poly.pdbx_seq_one_letter_code
_entity_poly.pdbx_strand_id
1 'polypeptide(L)'
;MPFSGDYKGYELDTGFIEEAHHTNPRRLYSTYGADWQYRVDHERMRRERLEKARAEMVADDLGALVVFAGANVRYLTGSYQGNWKYNINIRYAVLPREGEPYLFETAGSDMRNAMLDLPWLKDKIRPAMTWQWAEGAVSEMADKMVHSVMEVLKEHGVEKEKIGVDNLDFPALHAFEKAGLRIVNGWPAMSRARVVKTNDEIEQIKMSASIGDA
;
A
#
# COMPACT_ATOMS: atom_id res chain seq x y z
N MET A 1 -19.16 -8.69 6.41
CA MET A 1 -20.27 -7.83 6.84
C MET A 1 -19.65 -6.74 7.66
N PRO A 2 -19.99 -5.49 7.45
CA PRO A 2 -19.64 -4.50 8.44
C PRO A 2 -20.38 -4.86 9.72
N PHE A 3 -19.69 -4.98 10.79
CA PHE A 3 -20.29 -5.06 12.09
C PHE A 3 -21.00 -3.74 12.32
N SER A 4 -22.28 -3.78 12.61
CA SER A 4 -23.06 -2.61 12.93
C SER A 4 -23.53 -2.73 14.38
N GLY A 5 -23.85 -1.62 14.99
CA GLY A 5 -24.44 -1.58 16.32
C GLY A 5 -25.74 -2.39 16.48
N ASP A 6 -26.27 -2.89 15.39
CA ASP A 6 -27.48 -3.70 15.34
C ASP A 6 -27.26 -5.15 15.81
N TYR A 7 -26.02 -5.57 15.92
CA TYR A 7 -25.67 -6.86 16.53
C TYR A 7 -25.72 -6.78 18.04
N LYS A 8 -26.90 -6.63 18.56
CA LYS A 8 -27.12 -6.49 20.03
C LYS A 8 -26.54 -7.61 20.88
N GLY A 9 -26.50 -8.81 20.36
CA GLY A 9 -25.82 -9.92 21.01
C GLY A 9 -24.29 -9.81 20.96
N TYR A 10 -23.80 -8.83 20.18
CA TYR A 10 -22.40 -8.57 19.89
C TYR A 10 -22.08 -7.09 20.06
N GLU A 11 -22.73 -6.43 21.03
CA GLU A 11 -22.35 -5.06 21.39
C GLU A 11 -20.85 -4.91 21.61
N LEU A 12 -20.27 -6.01 22.02
CA LEU A 12 -18.82 -6.17 22.07
C LEU A 12 -18.13 -6.01 20.72
N ASP A 13 -18.81 -6.38 19.67
CA ASP A 13 -18.25 -6.31 18.34
C ASP A 13 -18.25 -4.89 17.81
N THR A 14 -19.19 -4.08 18.24
CA THR A 14 -19.16 -2.66 17.95
C THR A 14 -17.99 -1.99 18.67
N GLY A 15 -17.87 -2.20 19.96
CA GLY A 15 -16.72 -1.73 20.72
C GLY A 15 -15.40 -2.30 20.24
N PHE A 16 -15.42 -3.54 19.80
CA PHE A 16 -14.26 -4.17 19.19
C PHE A 16 -13.78 -3.47 17.91
N ILE A 17 -14.72 -3.04 17.11
CA ILE A 17 -14.39 -2.38 15.83
C ILE A 17 -13.98 -0.93 16.06
N GLU A 18 -14.67 -0.24 16.96
CA GLU A 18 -14.45 1.18 17.20
C GLU A 18 -13.24 1.46 18.07
N GLU A 19 -13.06 0.63 19.09
CA GLU A 19 -12.01 0.84 20.07
C GLU A 19 -10.72 0.18 19.71
N ALA A 20 -10.40 0.14 18.51
CA ALA A 20 -9.17 -0.45 18.30
C ALA A 20 -9.12 -1.86 18.85
N HIS A 21 -9.47 -2.61 18.13
CA HIS A 21 -9.33 -4.01 18.00
C HIS A 21 -8.25 -4.69 18.85
N HIS A 22 -7.38 -3.96 19.46
CA HIS A 22 -6.21 -4.43 20.16
C HIS A 22 -6.35 -4.45 21.68
N THR A 23 -7.47 -3.97 22.22
CA THR A 23 -7.62 -3.82 23.66
C THR A 23 -8.72 -4.68 24.29
N ASN A 24 -9.50 -5.39 23.47
CA ASN A 24 -10.61 -6.15 24.00
C ASN A 24 -10.18 -7.55 24.45
N PRO A 25 -10.00 -7.79 25.76
CA PRO A 25 -9.53 -9.08 26.27
C PRO A 25 -10.52 -10.23 26.07
N ARG A 26 -11.75 -9.92 25.68
CA ARG A 26 -12.82 -10.94 25.51
C ARG A 26 -12.67 -11.76 24.24
N ARG A 27 -11.73 -11.39 23.38
CA ARG A 27 -11.49 -12.06 22.11
C ARG A 27 -10.19 -12.86 22.07
N LEU A 28 -9.61 -13.08 23.21
CA LEU A 28 -8.42 -13.92 23.32
C LEU A 28 -8.84 -15.39 23.39
N TYR A 29 -9.28 -15.93 22.26
CA TYR A 29 -9.77 -17.31 22.18
C TYR A 29 -8.80 -18.30 21.60
N SER A 30 -7.62 -17.85 21.23
CA SER A 30 -6.66 -18.75 20.66
C SER A 30 -6.25 -19.79 21.68
N THR A 31 -6.21 -21.02 21.25
CA THR A 31 -5.76 -22.16 22.06
C THR A 31 -4.34 -21.94 22.59
N TYR A 32 -3.58 -21.11 21.93
CA TYR A 32 -2.22 -20.71 22.29
C TYR A 32 -2.15 -19.38 23.03
N GLY A 33 -3.28 -18.77 23.37
CA GLY A 33 -3.35 -17.52 24.10
C GLY A 33 -2.83 -16.30 23.32
N ALA A 34 -2.85 -16.35 22.00
CA ALA A 34 -2.16 -15.38 21.18
C ALA A 34 -3.02 -14.83 20.03
N ASP A 35 -4.07 -14.09 20.36
CA ASP A 35 -4.78 -13.30 19.36
C ASP A 35 -4.03 -12.00 19.10
N TRP A 36 -2.97 -12.10 18.34
CA TRP A 36 -2.06 -10.99 18.02
C TRP A 36 -2.74 -9.85 17.27
N GLN A 37 -3.80 -10.15 16.53
CA GLN A 37 -4.58 -9.15 15.82
C GLN A 37 -5.17 -8.07 16.75
N TYR A 38 -5.45 -8.40 18.00
CA TYR A 38 -5.93 -7.46 19.00
C TYR A 38 -4.83 -6.63 19.67
N ARG A 39 -3.58 -6.93 19.33
CA ARG A 39 -2.43 -6.19 19.80
C ARG A 39 -1.87 -5.26 18.75
N VAL A 40 -2.41 -5.34 17.53
CA VAL A 40 -1.94 -4.56 16.39
C VAL A 40 -2.86 -3.36 16.20
N ASP A 41 -2.30 -2.18 16.34
CA ASP A 41 -2.93 -0.94 15.93
C ASP A 41 -2.62 -0.67 14.45
N HIS A 42 -3.54 -1.04 13.59
CA HIS A 42 -3.37 -0.91 12.14
C HIS A 42 -3.28 0.54 11.69
N GLU A 43 -3.95 1.47 12.37
CA GLU A 43 -3.88 2.88 12.04
C GLU A 43 -2.53 3.49 12.42
N ARG A 44 -2.07 3.22 13.64
CA ARG A 44 -0.73 3.62 14.09
C ARG A 44 0.34 3.02 13.20
N MET A 45 0.29 1.73 12.93
CA MET A 45 1.25 1.04 12.06
C MET A 45 1.32 1.69 10.67
N ARG A 46 0.16 2.01 10.08
CA ARG A 46 0.08 2.69 8.79
C ARG A 46 0.75 4.06 8.84
N ARG A 47 0.42 4.88 9.83
CA ARG A 47 1.00 6.20 10.02
C ARG A 47 2.52 6.12 10.17
N GLU A 48 3.01 5.27 11.06
CA GLU A 48 4.45 5.08 11.28
C GLU A 48 5.19 4.61 10.02
N ARG A 49 4.58 3.74 9.22
CA ARG A 49 5.14 3.31 7.93
C ARG A 49 5.28 4.46 6.94
N LEU A 50 4.26 5.29 6.83
CA LEU A 50 4.28 6.45 5.95
C LEU A 50 5.29 7.50 6.42
N GLU A 51 5.38 7.74 7.72
CA GLU A 51 6.38 8.64 8.31
C GLU A 51 7.81 8.17 7.98
N LYS A 52 8.09 6.88 8.12
CA LYS A 52 9.38 6.28 7.76
C LYS A 52 9.67 6.42 6.27
N ALA A 53 8.71 6.11 5.42
CA ALA A 53 8.89 6.24 3.98
C ALA A 53 9.18 7.70 3.60
N ARG A 54 8.47 8.67 4.17
CA ARG A 54 8.70 10.10 3.94
C ARG A 54 10.05 10.57 4.44
N ALA A 55 10.49 10.09 5.62
CA ALA A 55 11.82 10.43 6.12
C ALA A 55 12.91 10.01 5.11
N GLU A 56 12.79 8.83 4.51
CA GLU A 56 13.72 8.36 3.49
C GLU A 56 13.58 9.12 2.16
N MET A 57 12.36 9.53 1.80
CA MET A 57 12.15 10.41 0.64
C MET A 57 12.86 11.76 0.81
N VAL A 58 12.75 12.35 1.99
CA VAL A 58 13.45 13.61 2.30
C VAL A 58 14.96 13.42 2.26
N ALA A 59 15.49 12.33 2.84
CA ALA A 59 16.92 12.03 2.83
C ALA A 59 17.51 11.87 1.42
N ASP A 60 16.72 11.31 0.49
CA ASP A 60 17.14 11.10 -0.90
C ASP A 60 16.69 12.23 -1.85
N ASP A 61 16.09 13.31 -1.33
CA ASP A 61 15.54 14.43 -2.10
C ASP A 61 14.55 13.97 -3.18
N LEU A 62 13.59 13.11 -2.80
CA LEU A 62 12.54 12.61 -3.67
C LEU A 62 11.25 13.42 -3.52
N GLY A 63 10.62 13.80 -4.62
CA GLY A 63 9.30 14.41 -4.66
C GLY A 63 8.18 13.39 -4.48
N ALA A 64 8.38 12.18 -5.00
CA ALA A 64 7.45 11.06 -4.86
C ALA A 64 8.17 9.72 -4.93
N LEU A 65 7.49 8.69 -4.39
CA LEU A 65 7.79 7.27 -4.64
C LEU A 65 6.68 6.67 -5.51
N VAL A 66 7.05 5.97 -6.56
CA VAL A 66 6.18 5.12 -7.38
C VAL A 66 6.61 3.69 -7.18
N VAL A 67 5.77 2.87 -6.56
CA VAL A 67 6.14 1.52 -6.17
C VAL A 67 5.27 0.48 -6.87
N PHE A 68 5.93 -0.48 -7.50
CA PHE A 68 5.32 -1.61 -8.21
C PHE A 68 5.51 -2.93 -7.46
N ALA A 69 6.57 -3.05 -6.66
CA ALA A 69 6.80 -4.23 -5.86
C ALA A 69 5.68 -4.39 -4.82
N GLY A 70 4.97 -5.50 -4.87
CA GLY A 70 3.79 -5.74 -4.05
C GLY A 70 4.01 -5.54 -2.55
N ALA A 71 5.19 -5.91 -2.04
CA ALA A 71 5.54 -5.67 -0.64
C ALA A 71 5.62 -4.17 -0.30
N ASN A 72 6.09 -3.33 -1.22
CA ASN A 72 6.15 -1.89 -1.04
C ASN A 72 4.78 -1.25 -1.22
N VAL A 73 3.99 -1.71 -2.19
CA VAL A 73 2.59 -1.28 -2.34
C VAL A 73 1.83 -1.53 -1.03
N ARG A 74 1.92 -2.75 -0.49
CA ARG A 74 1.28 -3.09 0.79
C ARG A 74 1.83 -2.26 1.96
N TYR A 75 3.13 -2.01 2.00
CA TYR A 75 3.74 -1.22 3.06
C TYR A 75 3.15 0.19 3.13
N LEU A 76 2.99 0.84 1.97
CA LEU A 76 2.48 2.20 1.87
C LEU A 76 0.96 2.30 2.03
N THR A 77 0.21 1.30 1.59
CA THR A 77 -1.26 1.39 1.51
C THR A 77 -1.99 0.51 2.52
N GLY A 78 -1.33 -0.51 3.05
CA GLY A 78 -1.99 -1.55 3.85
C GLY A 78 -2.82 -2.55 3.02
N SER A 79 -2.86 -2.41 1.69
CA SER A 79 -3.71 -3.21 0.83
C SER A 79 -3.35 -4.70 0.83
N TYR A 80 -4.37 -5.55 0.75
CA TYR A 80 -4.17 -6.98 0.57
C TYR A 80 -3.64 -7.26 -0.85
N GLN A 81 -2.71 -8.20 -0.98
CA GLN A 81 -2.04 -8.49 -2.26
C GLN A 81 -2.66 -9.65 -3.06
N GLY A 82 -3.42 -10.51 -2.41
CA GLY A 82 -4.01 -11.67 -3.07
C GLY A 82 -3.02 -12.49 -3.88
N ASN A 83 -3.50 -13.06 -4.98
CA ASN A 83 -2.70 -13.87 -5.89
C ASN A 83 -1.74 -13.06 -6.77
N TRP A 84 -1.87 -11.72 -6.77
CA TRP A 84 -1.11 -10.83 -7.63
C TRP A 84 0.25 -10.43 -7.08
N LYS A 85 0.65 -10.97 -5.95
CA LYS A 85 1.92 -10.60 -5.28
C LYS A 85 3.18 -10.80 -6.13
N TYR A 86 3.10 -11.67 -7.12
CA TYR A 86 4.21 -11.97 -8.02
C TYR A 86 4.19 -11.16 -9.32
N ASN A 87 3.14 -10.39 -9.54
CA ASN A 87 2.98 -9.64 -10.77
C ASN A 87 3.07 -8.14 -10.48
N ILE A 88 4.19 -7.56 -10.86
CA ILE A 88 4.52 -6.17 -10.55
C ILE A 88 3.78 -5.14 -11.42
N ASN A 89 3.18 -5.57 -12.53
CA ASN A 89 2.64 -4.65 -13.53
C ASN A 89 1.11 -4.52 -13.47
N ILE A 90 0.48 -5.04 -12.43
CA ILE A 90 -0.99 -5.08 -12.29
C ILE A 90 -1.50 -4.01 -11.35
N ARG A 91 -0.72 -3.69 -10.35
CA ARG A 91 -1.07 -2.72 -9.32
C ARG A 91 0.18 -1.97 -8.88
N TYR A 92 0.00 -0.74 -8.50
CA TYR A 92 1.09 0.12 -8.04
C TYR A 92 0.56 1.20 -7.10
N ALA A 93 1.46 1.85 -6.39
CA ALA A 93 1.11 2.97 -5.54
C ALA A 93 2.04 4.16 -5.82
N VAL A 94 1.49 5.36 -5.64
CA VAL A 94 2.23 6.61 -5.70
C VAL A 94 2.12 7.28 -4.34
N LEU A 95 3.25 7.50 -3.68
CA LEU A 95 3.34 8.29 -2.46
C LEU A 95 4.00 9.63 -2.79
N PRO A 96 3.25 10.73 -2.84
CA PRO A 96 3.83 12.06 -2.87
C PRO A 96 4.55 12.37 -1.55
N ARG A 97 5.51 13.29 -1.54
CA ARG A 97 6.20 13.73 -0.32
C ARG A 97 5.22 14.18 0.75
N GLU A 98 4.16 14.85 0.34
CA GLU A 98 3.06 15.29 1.22
C GLU A 98 1.73 14.71 0.76
N GLY A 99 0.84 14.46 1.72
CA GLY A 99 -0.47 13.86 1.45
C GLY A 99 -0.46 12.33 1.52
N GLU A 100 -1.62 11.72 1.33
CA GLU A 100 -1.81 10.28 1.42
C GLU A 100 -1.41 9.58 0.12
N PRO A 101 -1.00 8.29 0.19
CA PRO A 101 -0.66 7.55 -1.02
C PRO A 101 -1.88 7.31 -1.91
N TYR A 102 -1.64 7.19 -3.20
CA TYR A 102 -2.62 6.71 -4.18
C TYR A 102 -2.36 5.24 -4.46
N LEU A 103 -3.43 4.46 -4.47
CA LEU A 103 -3.39 3.05 -4.88
C LEU A 103 -4.02 2.91 -6.26
N PHE A 104 -3.27 2.38 -7.19
CA PHE A 104 -3.77 1.97 -8.49
C PHE A 104 -4.00 0.47 -8.46
N GLU A 105 -5.25 0.07 -8.61
CA GLU A 105 -5.69 -1.31 -8.44
C GLU A 105 -6.38 -1.82 -9.70
N THR A 106 -6.30 -3.12 -9.92
CA THR A 106 -7.03 -3.77 -11.00
C THR A 106 -8.53 -3.47 -10.91
N ALA A 107 -9.10 -2.99 -12.01
CA ALA A 107 -10.52 -2.65 -12.07
C ALA A 107 -11.41 -3.87 -11.77
N GLY A 108 -12.60 -3.62 -11.25
CA GLY A 108 -13.57 -4.65 -10.90
C GLY A 108 -13.53 -5.05 -9.43
N SER A 109 -13.47 -6.35 -9.16
CA SER A 109 -13.55 -6.90 -7.80
C SER A 109 -12.42 -6.43 -6.89
N ASP A 110 -11.19 -6.34 -7.42
CA ASP A 110 -10.03 -6.01 -6.62
C ASP A 110 -10.08 -4.54 -6.18
N MET A 111 -10.43 -3.64 -7.08
CA MET A 111 -10.63 -2.22 -6.75
C MET A 111 -11.78 -2.04 -5.74
N ARG A 112 -12.90 -2.76 -5.92
CA ARG A 112 -14.01 -2.71 -4.97
C ARG A 112 -13.59 -3.21 -3.59
N ASN A 113 -12.88 -4.33 -3.52
CA ASN A 113 -12.39 -4.88 -2.27
C ASN A 113 -11.41 -3.91 -1.60
N ALA A 114 -10.49 -3.33 -2.36
CA ALA A 114 -9.58 -2.32 -1.83
C ALA A 114 -10.33 -1.10 -1.24
N MET A 115 -11.41 -0.64 -1.86
CA MET A 115 -12.23 0.46 -1.34
C MET A 115 -12.95 0.10 -0.04
N LEU A 116 -13.31 -1.18 0.15
CA LEU A 116 -13.93 -1.67 1.39
C LEU A 116 -12.90 -1.87 2.50
N ASP A 117 -11.73 -2.41 2.16
CA ASP A 117 -10.68 -2.72 3.13
C ASP A 117 -9.88 -1.48 3.56
N LEU A 118 -9.85 -0.45 2.71
CA LEU A 118 -9.06 0.76 2.90
C LEU A 118 -9.94 2.02 2.84
N PRO A 119 -10.91 2.17 3.74
CA PRO A 119 -11.82 3.32 3.71
C PRO A 119 -11.09 4.67 3.82
N TRP A 120 -9.92 4.70 4.46
CA TRP A 120 -9.07 5.87 4.57
C TRP A 120 -8.42 6.33 3.23
N LEU A 121 -8.33 5.41 2.24
CA LEU A 121 -7.82 5.68 0.90
C LEU A 121 -8.90 5.73 -0.17
N LYS A 122 -10.18 5.63 0.18
CA LYS A 122 -11.27 5.46 -0.76
C LYS A 122 -11.21 6.41 -1.95
N ASP A 123 -10.95 7.68 -1.70
CA ASP A 123 -10.91 8.71 -2.75
C ASP A 123 -9.59 8.73 -3.55
N LYS A 124 -8.63 7.92 -3.15
CA LYS A 124 -7.30 7.81 -3.77
C LYS A 124 -7.04 6.43 -4.37
N ILE A 125 -8.08 5.60 -4.47
CA ILE A 125 -8.02 4.32 -5.17
C ILE A 125 -8.48 4.55 -6.60
N ARG A 126 -7.58 4.32 -7.55
CA ARG A 126 -7.79 4.55 -8.98
C ARG A 126 -7.61 3.25 -9.77
N PRO A 127 -8.20 3.11 -10.95
CA PRO A 127 -7.97 1.94 -11.80
C PRO A 127 -6.52 1.92 -12.29
N ALA A 128 -5.88 0.77 -12.15
CA ALA A 128 -4.56 0.56 -12.71
C ALA A 128 -4.64 0.34 -14.21
N MET A 129 -3.70 0.94 -14.94
CA MET A 129 -3.43 0.59 -16.33
C MET A 129 -2.36 -0.49 -16.35
N THR A 130 -2.67 -1.62 -17.00
CA THR A 130 -1.74 -2.73 -17.14
C THR A 130 -1.29 -2.83 -18.60
N TRP A 131 -0.02 -3.12 -18.82
CA TRP A 131 0.59 -3.16 -20.15
C TRP A 131 1.19 -4.52 -20.50
N GLN A 132 1.48 -5.35 -19.52
CA GLN A 132 2.24 -6.58 -19.69
C GLN A 132 1.62 -7.56 -20.69
N TRP A 133 0.29 -7.62 -20.76
CA TRP A 133 -0.42 -8.52 -21.65
C TRP A 133 -1.16 -7.82 -22.79
N ALA A 134 -0.83 -6.57 -23.02
CA ALA A 134 -1.44 -5.76 -24.06
C ALA A 134 -0.72 -5.97 -25.41
N GLU A 135 -0.69 -7.18 -25.93
CA GLU A 135 -0.02 -7.50 -27.18
C GLU A 135 -0.42 -6.51 -28.29
N GLY A 136 0.58 -5.93 -28.94
CA GLY A 136 0.37 -4.87 -29.94
C GLY A 136 0.11 -3.47 -29.37
N ALA A 137 -0.22 -3.33 -28.09
CA ALA A 137 -0.52 -2.05 -27.46
C ALA A 137 0.32 -1.78 -26.17
N VAL A 138 1.38 -2.54 -25.95
CA VAL A 138 2.20 -2.46 -24.73
C VAL A 138 2.69 -1.03 -24.47
N SER A 139 3.27 -0.38 -25.48
CA SER A 139 3.78 0.99 -25.33
C SER A 139 2.67 2.00 -25.04
N GLU A 140 1.52 1.90 -25.72
CA GLU A 140 0.38 2.76 -25.49
C GLU A 140 -0.17 2.61 -24.05
N MET A 141 -0.27 1.39 -23.57
CA MET A 141 -0.77 1.12 -22.23
C MET A 141 0.23 1.57 -21.14
N ALA A 142 1.53 1.43 -21.40
CA ALA A 142 2.56 1.99 -20.52
C ALA A 142 2.51 3.52 -20.48
N ASP A 143 2.30 4.17 -21.62
CA ASP A 143 2.09 5.62 -21.68
C ASP A 143 0.87 6.06 -20.87
N LYS A 144 -0.25 5.32 -20.94
CA LYS A 144 -1.45 5.59 -20.15
C LYS A 144 -1.20 5.41 -18.64
N MET A 145 -0.43 4.40 -18.26
CA MET A 145 -0.01 4.21 -16.86
C MET A 145 0.78 5.42 -16.39
N VAL A 146 1.80 5.83 -17.12
CA VAL A 146 2.62 7.00 -16.77
C VAL A 146 1.79 8.28 -16.74
N HIS A 147 0.82 8.43 -17.65
CA HIS A 147 -0.10 9.55 -17.63
C HIS A 147 -0.87 9.62 -16.30
N SER A 148 -1.41 8.49 -15.83
CA SER A 148 -2.13 8.42 -14.54
C SER A 148 -1.22 8.72 -13.34
N VAL A 149 0.04 8.31 -13.39
CA VAL A 149 1.05 8.69 -12.38
C VAL A 149 1.32 10.19 -12.45
N MET A 150 1.51 10.74 -13.64
CA MET A 150 1.78 12.17 -13.87
C MET A 150 0.66 13.06 -13.32
N GLU A 151 -0.61 12.64 -13.43
CA GLU A 151 -1.73 13.37 -12.85
C GLU A 151 -1.54 13.54 -11.33
N VAL A 152 -1.19 12.46 -10.62
CA VAL A 152 -0.91 12.52 -9.17
C VAL A 152 0.28 13.44 -8.88
N LEU A 153 1.37 13.31 -9.64
CA LEU A 153 2.54 14.15 -9.42
C LEU A 153 2.23 15.63 -9.59
N LYS A 154 1.41 15.98 -10.60
CA LYS A 154 0.95 17.37 -10.85
C LYS A 154 0.00 17.87 -9.77
N GLU A 155 -0.92 17.03 -9.28
CA GLU A 155 -1.81 17.37 -8.17
C GLU A 155 -1.03 17.80 -6.93
N HIS A 156 0.19 17.27 -6.76
CA HIS A 156 1.07 17.57 -5.63
C HIS A 156 2.24 18.51 -5.97
N GLY A 157 2.35 18.96 -7.22
CA GLY A 157 3.39 19.91 -7.67
C GLY A 157 4.80 19.34 -7.67
N VAL A 158 4.96 18.01 -7.75
CA VAL A 158 6.26 17.31 -7.67
C VAL A 158 6.73 16.68 -8.99
N GLU A 159 6.03 16.94 -10.10
CA GLU A 159 6.31 16.34 -11.40
C GLU A 159 7.69 16.71 -11.99
N LYS A 160 8.33 17.74 -11.46
CA LYS A 160 9.69 18.18 -11.86
C LYS A 160 10.78 17.71 -10.90
N GLU A 161 10.39 17.10 -9.80
CA GLU A 161 11.32 16.59 -8.79
C GLU A 161 11.85 15.21 -9.18
N LYS A 162 12.76 14.67 -8.37
CA LYS A 162 13.21 13.28 -8.52
C LYS A 162 12.09 12.34 -8.07
N ILE A 163 11.79 11.36 -8.89
CA ILE A 163 10.77 10.34 -8.61
C ILE A 163 11.48 9.00 -8.36
N GLY A 164 11.38 8.51 -7.13
CA GLY A 164 11.94 7.21 -6.78
C GLY A 164 11.03 6.08 -7.29
N VAL A 165 11.57 5.15 -8.07
CA VAL A 165 10.82 3.99 -8.57
C VAL A 165 11.51 2.71 -8.13
N ASP A 166 10.76 1.76 -7.56
CA ASP A 166 11.34 0.55 -6.98
C ASP A 166 11.57 -0.57 -7.99
N ASN A 167 10.71 -0.70 -8.97
CA ASN A 167 10.80 -1.76 -9.96
C ASN A 167 10.15 -1.32 -11.29
N LEU A 168 10.85 -1.56 -12.40
CA LEU A 168 10.37 -1.22 -13.73
C LEU A 168 10.77 -2.30 -14.73
N ASP A 169 9.89 -2.55 -15.70
CA ASP A 169 10.24 -3.21 -16.96
C ASP A 169 10.62 -2.17 -18.03
N PHE A 170 11.12 -2.65 -19.14
CA PHE A 170 11.57 -1.77 -20.25
C PHE A 170 10.45 -0.88 -20.82
N PRO A 171 9.22 -1.40 -21.07
CA PRO A 171 8.15 -0.55 -21.58
C PRO A 171 7.79 0.59 -20.64
N ALA A 172 7.70 0.32 -19.33
CA ALA A 172 7.42 1.35 -18.34
C ALA A 172 8.57 2.36 -18.24
N LEU A 173 9.84 1.91 -18.25
CA LEU A 173 10.98 2.80 -18.23
C LEU A 173 10.94 3.79 -19.42
N HIS A 174 10.73 3.28 -20.62
CA HIS A 174 10.64 4.14 -21.80
C HIS A 174 9.47 5.13 -21.74
N ALA A 175 8.33 4.71 -21.18
CA ALA A 175 7.19 5.60 -21.00
C ALA A 175 7.50 6.74 -20.01
N PHE A 176 8.18 6.45 -18.90
CA PHE A 176 8.62 7.45 -17.93
C PHE A 176 9.63 8.43 -18.56
N GLU A 177 10.61 7.93 -19.30
CA GLU A 177 11.60 8.75 -20.02
C GLU A 177 10.93 9.65 -21.06
N LYS A 178 10.00 9.12 -21.86
CA LYS A 178 9.21 9.85 -22.85
C LYS A 178 8.38 10.97 -22.21
N ALA A 179 7.85 10.74 -21.01
CA ALA A 179 7.13 11.74 -20.25
C ALA A 179 8.01 12.83 -19.63
N GLY A 180 9.35 12.70 -19.75
CA GLY A 180 10.31 13.66 -19.22
C GLY A 180 10.46 13.65 -17.70
N LEU A 181 10.05 12.56 -17.02
CA LEU A 181 10.18 12.43 -15.59
C LEU A 181 11.62 12.09 -15.19
N ARG A 182 12.08 12.68 -14.10
CA ARG A 182 13.41 12.43 -13.51
C ARG A 182 13.34 11.21 -12.58
N ILE A 183 13.34 10.01 -13.14
CA ILE A 183 13.29 8.79 -12.35
C ILE A 183 14.64 8.40 -11.78
N VAL A 184 14.64 7.92 -10.55
CA VAL A 184 15.79 7.36 -9.85
C VAL A 184 15.41 6.06 -9.15
N ASN A 185 16.39 5.27 -8.76
CA ASN A 185 16.13 4.04 -8.02
C ASN A 185 15.54 4.35 -6.63
N GLY A 186 14.28 4.03 -6.42
CA GLY A 186 13.54 4.21 -5.17
C GLY A 186 13.65 3.01 -4.20
N TRP A 187 14.24 1.90 -4.67
CA TRP A 187 14.36 0.68 -3.86
C TRP A 187 15.14 0.88 -2.56
N PRO A 188 16.29 1.62 -2.55
CA PRO A 188 17.02 1.88 -1.32
C PRO A 188 16.19 2.61 -0.26
N ALA A 189 15.43 3.64 -0.64
CA ALA A 189 14.56 4.38 0.28
C ALA A 189 13.51 3.46 0.91
N MET A 190 12.81 2.65 0.10
CA MET A 190 11.84 1.68 0.62
C MET A 190 12.48 0.60 1.49
N SER A 191 13.69 0.17 1.16
CA SER A 191 14.42 -0.82 1.96
C SER A 191 14.75 -0.26 3.33
N ARG A 192 15.30 0.95 3.41
CA ARG A 192 15.65 1.60 4.69
C ARG A 192 14.40 1.85 5.53
N ALA A 193 13.30 2.32 4.94
CA ALA A 193 12.03 2.51 5.64
C ALA A 193 11.52 1.22 6.32
N ARG A 194 11.82 0.06 5.75
CA ARG A 194 11.34 -1.26 6.21
C ARG A 194 12.32 -2.00 7.12
N VAL A 195 13.58 -1.55 7.24
CA VAL A 195 14.62 -2.25 8.02
C VAL A 195 14.24 -2.34 9.49
N VAL A 196 13.93 -1.23 10.13
CA VAL A 196 13.50 -1.19 11.52
C VAL A 196 12.00 -1.34 11.58
N LYS A 197 11.51 -2.39 12.25
CA LYS A 197 10.06 -2.67 12.35
C LYS A 197 9.43 -1.81 13.45
N THR A 198 8.18 -1.42 13.22
CA THR A 198 7.35 -0.82 14.27
C THR A 198 6.92 -1.89 15.27
N ASN A 199 6.41 -1.48 16.42
CA ASN A 199 5.89 -2.43 17.41
C ASN A 199 4.75 -3.28 16.83
N ASP A 200 3.86 -2.67 16.07
CA ASP A 200 2.74 -3.37 15.45
C ASP A 200 3.19 -4.34 14.36
N GLU A 201 4.22 -3.99 13.60
CA GLU A 201 4.83 -4.93 12.65
C GLU A 201 5.47 -6.13 13.35
N ILE A 202 6.09 -5.92 14.52
CA ILE A 202 6.66 -7.00 15.32
C ILE A 202 5.54 -7.94 15.80
N GLU A 203 4.42 -7.40 16.27
CA GLU A 203 3.28 -8.22 16.69
C GLU A 203 2.70 -9.04 15.52
N GLN A 204 2.61 -8.45 14.32
CA GLN A 204 2.20 -9.21 13.12
C GLN A 204 3.19 -10.30 12.73
N ILE A 205 4.49 -10.07 12.88
CA ILE A 205 5.52 -11.08 12.62
C ILE A 205 5.39 -12.23 13.62
N LYS A 206 5.16 -11.93 14.90
CA LYS A 206 4.93 -12.95 15.93
C LYS A 206 3.69 -13.80 15.61
N MET A 207 2.60 -13.17 15.16
CA MET A 207 1.40 -13.89 14.73
C MET A 207 1.72 -14.84 13.56
N SER A 208 2.43 -14.36 12.56
CA SER A 208 2.82 -15.18 11.40
C SER A 208 3.71 -16.36 11.82
N ALA A 209 4.63 -16.14 12.74
CA ALA A 209 5.47 -17.21 13.28
C ALA A 209 4.63 -18.26 14.02
N SER A 210 3.72 -17.83 14.88
CA SER A 210 2.81 -18.74 15.62
C SER A 210 1.94 -19.60 14.69
N ILE A 211 1.51 -19.05 13.56
CA ILE A 211 0.75 -19.82 12.55
C ILE A 211 1.65 -20.84 11.84
N GLY A 212 2.91 -20.50 11.63
CA GLY A 212 3.88 -21.40 11.01
C GLY A 212 4.34 -22.54 11.90
N ASP A 213 4.25 -22.37 13.22
CA ASP A 213 4.64 -23.37 14.21
C ASP A 213 3.47 -24.31 14.56
N ALA A 214 2.26 -24.06 14.13
CA ALA A 214 1.06 -24.84 14.41
C ALA A 214 0.80 -25.91 13.36
#